data_8707c3c4a2ce3dec0017844463116c7a
#
_entry.id   8707c3c4a2ce3dec0017844463116c7a
#
_cell.length_a   1.000
_cell.length_b   1.000
_cell.length_c   1.000
_cell.angle_alpha   90.00
_cell.angle_beta   90.00
_cell.angle_gamma   90.00
#
_symmetry.space_group_name_H-M   'P 1'
#
loop_
_entity.id
_entity.type
_entity.pdbx_description
1 polymer ?
#
loop_
_entity_poly.entity_id
_entity_poly.type
_entity_poly.pdbx_seq_one_letter_code
_entity_poly.pdbx_strand_id
1 'polypeptide(L)'
;MKPLHRHDRPSPRTRGLWAAAVLAVIFIGGLALSVATARQAGADSTDVAGYQELTAQLDSLDNQALDDADTSQDDDAVSPAPSVQPEEIAGPADDELVPIEQYIPTIYVDLKYATEDNITGQAVYNFDVPYLRYGTVKKLAQVQEALLEQGYSLKIWDGFRPTSAQFDLWEAMPDGRYIANPYRGYSDHSRGNCVDLTLVTASGEEIPMPTGFDDFTALADRDYSDVPADAAANIQILENAMVAAGFVPYSAEWWHYTDEVDYDVVEGFEPAEQLTAVTVSAVGDCILATGYGFGYANTFEDYMDRVDGDLSYFFAGVYDILSADDLTIANAENVFTTATERADKDHQGSEAFWFKSDPSYAQIYAEGGVEAVSTANNHSHDYGEEGYQQSLEALADVGITTFGYDQVASYEVKGTTFALLSFNVWGPLEYGTDLEEMKTQVYESVMDAREWADIVVTSFHWGEEQDTTANEDQIELAHYAVDCGADLVLGTHPHVLQEVEVYHGTVIAYSLGNFVYGGAQRPARDTMILSTTFYVDAETGQLAFSRHEEIAAYVYGLDNERNDYQPVLA
;
A
#
# COMPACT_ATOMS: atom_id res chain seq x y z
N MET A 1 33.47 -2.91 50.41
CA MET A 1 33.82 -1.54 49.99
C MET A 1 34.62 -1.66 48.69
N LYS A 2 34.00 -1.46 47.55
CA LYS A 2 34.59 -1.25 46.24
C LYS A 2 34.09 0.12 45.72
N PRO A 3 34.92 0.93 45.07
CA PRO A 3 34.54 2.31 44.71
C PRO A 3 33.64 2.35 43.47
N LEU A 4 32.69 3.28 43.55
CA LEU A 4 31.78 3.68 42.48
C LEU A 4 32.56 4.24 41.25
N HIS A 5 32.27 3.73 40.07
CA HIS A 5 32.70 4.35 38.81
C HIS A 5 31.91 5.65 38.56
N ARG A 6 32.64 6.73 38.28
CA ARG A 6 32.12 8.03 37.86
C ARG A 6 31.64 7.92 36.41
N HIS A 7 30.40 8.30 36.16
CA HIS A 7 29.93 8.63 34.82
C HIS A 7 30.68 9.83 34.29
N ASP A 8 31.33 9.67 33.15
CA ASP A 8 32.01 10.76 32.44
C ASP A 8 30.95 11.69 31.83
N ARG A 9 31.03 12.97 32.14
CA ARG A 9 30.23 14.02 31.51
C ARG A 9 30.82 14.33 30.12
N PRO A 10 29.97 14.55 29.07
CA PRO A 10 30.49 14.89 27.74
C PRO A 10 31.28 16.22 27.80
N SER A 11 32.32 16.31 26.96
CA SER A 11 33.27 17.41 26.93
C SER A 11 32.61 18.73 26.49
N PRO A 12 33.18 19.89 26.88
CA PRO A 12 32.63 21.20 26.52
C PRO A 12 32.53 21.49 25.01
N ARG A 13 33.23 20.72 24.16
CA ARG A 13 33.22 20.86 22.70
C ARG A 13 31.94 20.33 22.04
N THR A 14 31.37 19.22 22.55
CA THR A 14 30.10 18.67 22.03
C THR A 14 28.92 19.56 22.34
N ARG A 15 28.92 20.27 23.49
CA ARG A 15 27.82 21.21 23.81
C ARG A 15 27.79 22.45 22.92
N GLY A 16 28.93 22.85 22.34
CA GLY A 16 29.04 24.01 21.43
C GLY A 16 28.43 23.70 20.04
N LEU A 17 28.60 22.48 19.54
CA LEU A 17 28.10 22.07 18.23
C LEU A 17 26.56 21.93 18.23
N TRP A 18 25.97 21.34 19.28
CA TRP A 18 24.51 21.26 19.42
C TRP A 18 23.85 22.64 19.57
N ALA A 19 24.48 23.56 20.31
CA ALA A 19 23.95 24.91 20.45
C ALA A 19 23.99 25.70 19.14
N ALA A 20 25.01 25.46 18.28
CA ALA A 20 25.13 26.08 16.97
C ALA A 20 24.11 25.52 15.96
N ALA A 21 23.86 24.21 15.96
CA ALA A 21 22.87 23.56 15.10
C ALA A 21 21.44 24.00 15.44
N VAL A 22 21.07 24.02 16.74
CA VAL A 22 19.74 24.49 17.19
C VAL A 22 19.54 25.97 16.87
N LEU A 23 20.56 26.82 17.00
CA LEU A 23 20.48 28.24 16.63
C LEU A 23 20.33 28.42 15.09
N ALA A 24 20.95 27.59 14.27
CA ALA A 24 20.82 27.64 12.82
C ALA A 24 19.39 27.25 12.38
N VAL A 25 18.80 26.17 12.94
CA VAL A 25 17.43 25.75 12.64
C VAL A 25 16.39 26.80 13.07
N ILE A 26 16.56 27.43 14.23
CA ILE A 26 15.69 28.52 14.69
C ILE A 26 15.82 29.75 13.77
N PHE A 27 17.04 30.04 13.27
CA PHE A 27 17.27 31.20 12.39
C PHE A 27 16.68 30.97 10.99
N ILE A 28 16.80 29.76 10.43
CA ILE A 28 16.23 29.38 9.12
C ILE A 28 14.72 29.35 9.21
N GLY A 29 14.11 28.74 10.24
CA GLY A 29 12.67 28.76 10.48
C GLY A 29 12.09 30.17 10.69
N GLY A 30 12.80 31.04 11.39
CA GLY A 30 12.44 32.45 11.57
C GLY A 30 12.50 33.24 10.26
N LEU A 31 13.47 32.96 9.40
CA LEU A 31 13.62 33.61 8.10
C LEU A 31 12.53 33.19 7.11
N ALA A 32 12.16 31.90 7.08
CA ALA A 32 11.09 31.38 6.24
C ALA A 32 9.72 32.00 6.64
N LEU A 33 9.46 32.13 7.95
CA LEU A 33 8.25 32.77 8.45
C LEU A 33 8.22 34.27 8.12
N SER A 34 9.36 34.98 8.15
CA SER A 34 9.46 36.39 7.80
C SER A 34 9.27 36.66 6.31
N VAL A 35 9.73 35.76 5.42
CA VAL A 35 9.53 35.84 3.97
C VAL A 35 8.05 35.57 3.61
N ALA A 36 7.40 34.62 4.29
CA ALA A 36 5.98 34.34 4.09
C ALA A 36 5.10 35.52 4.52
N THR A 37 5.42 36.17 5.64
CA THR A 37 4.68 37.37 6.11
C THR A 37 4.95 38.62 5.25
N ALA A 38 6.15 38.78 4.72
CA ALA A 38 6.50 39.88 3.79
C ALA A 38 5.77 39.76 2.42
N ARG A 39 5.61 38.54 1.92
CA ARG A 39 4.80 38.28 0.71
C ARG A 39 3.31 38.62 0.88
N GLN A 40 2.76 38.40 2.07
CA GLN A 40 1.37 38.79 2.38
C GLN A 40 1.18 40.30 2.56
N ALA A 41 2.25 41.05 2.89
CA ALA A 41 2.20 42.49 3.15
C ALA A 41 2.52 43.38 1.93
N GLY A 42 2.81 42.82 0.74
CA GLY A 42 3.01 43.59 -0.50
C GLY A 42 4.28 44.48 -0.52
N ALA A 43 5.38 44.01 0.07
CA ALA A 43 6.65 44.74 0.10
C ALA A 43 7.41 44.73 -1.23
N ASP A 44 8.15 45.81 -1.51
CA ASP A 44 8.75 46.17 -2.81
C ASP A 44 9.97 45.30 -3.17
N SER A 45 10.25 45.13 -4.47
CA SER A 45 11.20 44.17 -5.08
C SER A 45 12.69 44.37 -4.73
N THR A 46 13.08 45.38 -4.00
CA THR A 46 14.47 45.65 -3.59
C THR A 46 14.93 44.83 -2.37
N ASP A 47 13.99 44.36 -1.54
CA ASP A 47 14.35 43.58 -0.35
C ASP A 47 14.62 42.11 -0.67
N VAL A 48 14.10 41.58 -1.78
CA VAL A 48 14.28 40.17 -2.19
C VAL A 48 15.71 39.88 -2.67
N ALA A 49 16.38 40.86 -3.28
CA ALA A 49 17.76 40.70 -3.74
C ALA A 49 18.79 40.59 -2.60
N GLY A 50 18.55 41.29 -1.50
CA GLY A 50 19.38 41.18 -0.28
C GLY A 50 19.30 39.82 0.41
N TYR A 51 18.12 39.15 0.35
CA TYR A 51 17.93 37.82 0.90
C TYR A 51 18.57 36.70 0.06
N GLN A 52 18.58 36.86 -1.27
CA GLN A 52 19.24 35.88 -2.16
C GLN A 52 20.76 35.91 -2.02
N GLU A 53 21.34 37.07 -1.75
CA GLU A 53 22.79 37.23 -1.52
C GLU A 53 23.23 36.67 -0.16
N LEU A 54 22.32 36.71 0.86
CA LEU A 54 22.56 36.14 2.19
C LEU A 54 22.48 34.61 2.17
N THR A 55 21.55 34.05 1.40
CA THR A 55 21.40 32.59 1.22
C THR A 55 22.63 32.01 0.50
N ALA A 56 23.12 32.67 -0.54
CA ALA A 56 24.32 32.25 -1.25
C ALA A 56 25.61 32.34 -0.38
N GLN A 57 25.64 33.23 0.61
CA GLN A 57 26.73 33.31 1.57
C GLN A 57 26.66 32.21 2.64
N LEU A 58 25.46 31.80 3.04
CA LEU A 58 25.24 30.68 3.97
C LEU A 58 25.60 29.34 3.32
N ASP A 59 25.20 29.09 2.08
CA ASP A 59 25.60 27.90 1.32
C ASP A 59 27.12 27.80 1.10
N SER A 60 27.82 28.93 1.05
CA SER A 60 29.28 28.94 0.95
C SER A 60 30.00 28.68 2.28
N LEU A 61 29.35 28.93 3.41
CA LEU A 61 29.87 28.64 4.75
C LEU A 61 29.64 27.16 5.16
N ASP A 62 28.55 26.56 4.72
CA ASP A 62 28.28 25.13 4.92
C ASP A 62 29.31 24.27 4.14
N ASN A 63 29.61 24.64 2.89
CA ASN A 63 30.65 23.95 2.11
C ASN A 63 32.08 24.13 2.67
N GLN A 64 32.35 25.20 3.40
CA GLN A 64 33.64 25.39 4.06
C GLN A 64 33.79 24.64 5.38
N ALA A 65 32.66 24.36 6.06
CA ALA A 65 32.64 23.59 7.30
C ALA A 65 32.80 22.06 7.04
N LEU A 66 32.43 21.59 5.85
CA LEU A 66 32.63 20.20 5.43
C LEU A 66 34.07 19.89 5.02
N ASP A 67 34.82 20.87 4.48
CA ASP A 67 36.22 20.67 4.07
C ASP A 67 37.24 20.67 5.26
N ASP A 68 36.87 21.20 6.43
CA ASP A 68 37.73 21.24 7.62
C ASP A 68 37.57 20.05 8.59
N ALA A 69 36.63 19.10 8.31
CA ALA A 69 36.31 17.95 9.16
C ALA A 69 37.08 16.66 8.83
N ASP A 70 37.84 16.62 7.73
CA ASP A 70 38.52 15.41 7.27
C ASP A 70 39.98 15.31 7.74
N THR A 71 40.21 15.06 9.04
CA THR A 71 41.45 14.43 9.56
C THR A 71 41.25 13.85 10.97
N SER A 72 40.53 12.75 11.11
CA SER A 72 40.79 11.76 12.17
C SER A 72 40.26 10.40 11.73
N GLN A 73 41.17 9.51 11.36
CA GLN A 73 40.90 8.09 11.18
C GLN A 73 40.50 7.49 12.53
N ASP A 74 39.24 7.04 12.61
CA ASP A 74 38.80 5.92 13.43
C ASP A 74 38.10 4.92 12.48
N ASP A 75 38.78 3.78 12.29
CA ASP A 75 38.32 2.68 11.46
C ASP A 75 37.23 1.91 12.20
N ASP A 76 35.98 2.30 12.09
CA ASP A 76 34.75 1.49 12.30
C ASP A 76 33.49 2.32 11.86
N ALA A 77 33.59 3.05 10.77
CA ALA A 77 32.41 3.69 10.20
C ALA A 77 31.66 2.70 9.30
N VAL A 78 30.45 2.32 9.71
CA VAL A 78 29.47 1.71 8.81
C VAL A 78 29.32 2.62 7.60
N SER A 79 29.54 2.08 6.40
CA SER A 79 29.31 2.84 5.16
C SER A 79 27.83 3.19 5.06
N PRO A 80 27.46 4.42 4.68
CA PRO A 80 26.05 4.75 4.47
C PRO A 80 25.44 3.79 3.44
N ALA A 81 24.17 3.43 3.65
CA ALA A 81 23.43 2.57 2.73
C ALA A 81 23.51 3.10 1.29
N PRO A 82 23.54 2.22 0.27
CA PRO A 82 23.60 2.64 -1.12
C PRO A 82 22.38 3.49 -1.50
N SER A 83 22.59 4.59 -2.20
CA SER A 83 21.47 5.36 -2.77
C SER A 83 21.02 4.73 -4.08
N VAL A 84 19.73 4.38 -4.17
CA VAL A 84 19.11 3.85 -5.39
C VAL A 84 18.74 5.01 -6.31
N GLN A 85 19.17 4.93 -7.58
CA GLN A 85 18.75 5.88 -8.62
C GLN A 85 17.84 5.14 -9.59
N PRO A 86 16.60 5.60 -9.84
CA PRO A 86 15.71 4.97 -10.82
C PRO A 86 16.34 4.99 -12.23
N GLU A 87 16.30 3.87 -12.93
CA GLU A 87 16.67 3.81 -14.34
C GLU A 87 15.54 4.39 -15.18
N GLU A 88 15.83 5.37 -16.03
CA GLU A 88 14.85 6.00 -16.93
C GLU A 88 14.60 5.05 -18.12
N ILE A 89 13.55 4.21 -18.02
CA ILE A 89 13.11 3.34 -19.10
C ILE A 89 12.31 4.18 -20.10
N ALA A 90 12.62 4.07 -21.41
CA ALA A 90 11.84 4.74 -22.45
C ALA A 90 10.40 4.21 -22.44
N GLY A 91 9.43 5.10 -22.29
CA GLY A 91 8.02 4.72 -22.28
C GLY A 91 7.51 4.15 -23.61
N PRO A 92 6.28 3.58 -23.65
CA PRO A 92 5.66 3.04 -24.86
C PRO A 92 5.49 4.09 -25.97
N ALA A 93 5.17 3.64 -27.19
CA ALA A 93 4.79 4.55 -28.26
C ALA A 93 3.43 5.20 -27.97
N ASP A 94 3.21 6.42 -28.48
CA ASP A 94 1.97 7.18 -28.22
C ASP A 94 0.70 6.48 -28.73
N ASP A 95 0.82 5.63 -29.72
CA ASP A 95 -0.25 4.84 -30.32
C ASP A 95 -0.41 3.42 -29.72
N GLU A 96 0.37 3.08 -28.70
CA GLU A 96 0.24 1.82 -27.97
C GLU A 96 -0.90 1.90 -26.95
N LEU A 97 -1.70 0.82 -26.83
CA LEU A 97 -2.71 0.71 -25.78
C LEU A 97 -2.04 0.28 -24.48
N VAL A 98 -2.24 1.07 -23.44
CA VAL A 98 -1.68 0.80 -22.11
C VAL A 98 -2.77 0.84 -21.04
N PRO A 99 -2.61 0.11 -19.93
CA PRO A 99 -3.48 0.25 -18.77
C PRO A 99 -3.37 1.67 -18.20
N ILE A 100 -4.50 2.32 -17.91
CA ILE A 100 -4.49 3.70 -17.39
C ILE A 100 -3.78 3.78 -16.04
N GLU A 101 -4.04 2.83 -15.15
CA GLU A 101 -3.57 2.81 -13.77
C GLU A 101 -2.05 2.63 -13.66
N GLN A 102 -1.43 1.96 -14.63
CA GLN A 102 0.04 1.84 -14.69
C GLN A 102 0.75 3.21 -14.74
N TYR A 103 0.12 4.21 -15.34
CA TYR A 103 0.69 5.54 -15.53
C TYR A 103 0.00 6.62 -14.68
N ILE A 104 -1.17 6.33 -14.12
CA ILE A 104 -1.93 7.22 -13.25
C ILE A 104 -2.42 6.42 -12.03
N PRO A 105 -1.54 6.03 -11.11
CA PRO A 105 -1.89 5.15 -9.99
C PRO A 105 -2.86 5.77 -8.98
N THR A 106 -3.10 7.07 -9.05
CA THR A 106 -4.04 7.81 -8.20
C THR A 106 -5.45 7.93 -8.78
N ILE A 107 -5.69 7.34 -9.97
CA ILE A 107 -6.99 7.40 -10.63
C ILE A 107 -7.91 6.31 -10.07
N TYR A 108 -9.19 6.63 -9.91
CA TYR A 108 -10.19 5.61 -9.54
C TYR A 108 -10.77 4.96 -10.79
N VAL A 109 -11.14 3.69 -10.66
CA VAL A 109 -11.76 2.90 -11.74
C VAL A 109 -13.07 2.30 -11.25
N ASP A 110 -14.12 2.46 -12.06
CA ASP A 110 -15.42 1.84 -11.89
C ASP A 110 -15.94 1.49 -13.30
N LEU A 111 -15.29 0.50 -13.93
CA LEU A 111 -15.52 0.16 -15.33
C LEU A 111 -16.93 -0.42 -15.51
N LYS A 112 -17.88 0.43 -15.86
CA LYS A 112 -19.33 0.15 -15.83
C LYS A 112 -19.73 -1.08 -16.65
N TYR A 113 -19.13 -1.26 -17.82
CA TYR A 113 -19.43 -2.42 -18.66
C TYR A 113 -18.79 -3.74 -18.18
N ALA A 114 -17.92 -3.70 -17.16
CA ALA A 114 -17.44 -4.90 -16.48
C ALA A 114 -18.42 -5.43 -15.42
N THR A 115 -19.47 -4.69 -15.11
CA THR A 115 -20.49 -5.02 -14.10
C THR A 115 -21.89 -5.02 -14.71
N GLU A 116 -22.92 -5.29 -13.90
CA GLU A 116 -24.34 -5.18 -14.29
C GLU A 116 -24.85 -3.72 -14.21
N ASP A 117 -24.04 -2.78 -13.66
CA ASP A 117 -24.41 -1.36 -13.48
C ASP A 117 -24.19 -0.55 -14.78
N ASN A 118 -24.89 -0.92 -15.83
CA ASN A 118 -24.89 -0.28 -17.14
C ASN A 118 -26.23 -0.47 -17.83
N ILE A 119 -26.41 0.14 -19.00
CA ILE A 119 -27.69 0.13 -19.75
C ILE A 119 -28.17 -1.26 -20.14
N THR A 120 -27.29 -2.25 -20.24
CA THR A 120 -27.66 -3.62 -20.62
C THR A 120 -28.15 -4.43 -19.43
N GLY A 121 -27.80 -4.03 -18.20
CA GLY A 121 -28.04 -4.80 -16.98
C GLY A 121 -27.25 -6.11 -16.92
N GLN A 122 -26.16 -6.23 -17.66
CA GLN A 122 -25.27 -7.38 -17.70
C GLN A 122 -23.82 -6.93 -17.85
N ALA A 123 -22.87 -7.71 -17.33
CA ALA A 123 -21.47 -7.51 -17.65
C ALA A 123 -21.20 -7.77 -19.14
N VAL A 124 -20.73 -6.77 -19.84
CA VAL A 124 -20.37 -6.82 -21.27
C VAL A 124 -18.88 -7.14 -21.43
N TYR A 125 -18.04 -6.59 -20.53
CA TYR A 125 -16.60 -6.85 -20.54
C TYR A 125 -16.27 -8.07 -19.68
N ASN A 126 -15.26 -8.82 -20.12
CA ASN A 126 -14.61 -9.90 -19.37
C ASN A 126 -13.28 -9.44 -18.74
N PHE A 127 -13.08 -8.14 -18.59
CA PHE A 127 -11.92 -7.46 -18.01
C PHE A 127 -12.40 -6.27 -17.17
N ASP A 128 -11.58 -5.86 -16.21
CA ASP A 128 -11.86 -4.76 -15.28
C ASP A 128 -10.80 -3.64 -15.31
N VAL A 129 -9.81 -3.76 -16.20
CA VAL A 129 -8.74 -2.77 -16.39
C VAL A 129 -9.04 -1.90 -17.60
N PRO A 130 -9.17 -0.57 -17.45
CA PRO A 130 -9.36 0.35 -18.57
C PRO A 130 -8.04 0.62 -19.31
N TYR A 131 -8.09 0.55 -20.64
CA TYR A 131 -6.97 0.86 -21.53
C TYR A 131 -7.23 2.13 -22.33
N LEU A 132 -6.17 2.89 -22.62
CA LEU A 132 -6.16 3.97 -23.60
C LEU A 132 -4.84 4.00 -24.36
N ARG A 133 -4.77 4.72 -25.49
CA ARG A 133 -3.53 5.06 -26.17
C ARG A 133 -2.61 5.82 -25.22
N TYR A 134 -1.33 5.49 -25.19
CA TYR A 134 -0.37 6.10 -24.25
C TYR A 134 -0.32 7.65 -24.41
N GLY A 135 -0.39 8.16 -25.63
CA GLY A 135 -0.49 9.60 -25.88
C GLY A 135 -1.69 10.26 -25.20
N THR A 136 -2.84 9.56 -25.16
CA THR A 136 -4.07 10.00 -24.47
C THR A 136 -3.92 9.89 -22.95
N VAL A 137 -3.29 8.81 -22.45
CA VAL A 137 -2.99 8.63 -21.01
C VAL A 137 -2.11 9.76 -20.49
N LYS A 138 -1.09 10.20 -21.23
CA LYS A 138 -0.24 11.35 -20.84
C LYS A 138 -1.03 12.66 -20.67
N LYS A 139 -2.05 12.89 -21.47
CA LYS A 139 -2.94 14.06 -21.31
C LYS A 139 -3.86 13.89 -20.10
N LEU A 140 -4.39 12.68 -19.91
CA LEU A 140 -5.24 12.35 -18.78
C LEU A 140 -4.49 12.49 -17.44
N ALA A 141 -3.21 12.12 -17.41
CA ALA A 141 -2.34 12.32 -16.24
C ALA A 141 -2.20 13.79 -15.84
N GLN A 142 -2.10 14.70 -16.82
CA GLN A 142 -2.09 16.15 -16.55
C GLN A 142 -3.41 16.64 -15.97
N VAL A 143 -4.54 16.06 -16.39
CA VAL A 143 -5.87 16.36 -15.80
C VAL A 143 -5.93 15.90 -14.36
N GLN A 144 -5.51 14.66 -14.11
CA GLN A 144 -5.50 14.08 -12.77
C GLN A 144 -4.65 14.92 -11.81
N GLU A 145 -3.41 15.26 -12.18
CA GLU A 145 -2.53 16.12 -11.39
C GLU A 145 -3.19 17.47 -11.05
N ALA A 146 -3.75 18.15 -12.05
CA ALA A 146 -4.40 19.44 -11.85
C ALA A 146 -5.67 19.36 -10.98
N LEU A 147 -6.38 18.23 -10.97
CA LEU A 147 -7.55 18.00 -10.12
C LEU A 147 -7.16 17.64 -8.69
N LEU A 148 -6.11 16.85 -8.49
CA LEU A 148 -5.60 16.51 -7.15
C LEU A 148 -5.16 17.77 -6.38
N GLU A 149 -4.53 18.75 -7.03
CA GLU A 149 -4.20 20.05 -6.42
C GLU A 149 -5.44 20.80 -5.89
N GLN A 150 -6.63 20.49 -6.43
CA GLN A 150 -7.90 21.09 -6.03
C GLN A 150 -8.71 20.21 -5.06
N GLY A 151 -8.18 19.04 -4.65
CA GLY A 151 -8.85 18.09 -3.76
C GLY A 151 -9.84 17.16 -4.47
N TYR A 152 -9.70 16.99 -5.78
CA TYR A 152 -10.53 16.09 -6.60
C TYR A 152 -9.69 15.02 -7.29
N SER A 153 -10.35 13.97 -7.76
CA SER A 153 -9.77 12.91 -8.58
C SER A 153 -10.72 12.50 -9.69
N LEU A 154 -10.17 11.89 -10.74
CA LEU A 154 -10.96 11.25 -11.79
C LEU A 154 -11.40 9.85 -11.36
N LYS A 155 -12.59 9.43 -11.83
CA LYS A 155 -13.05 8.04 -11.81
C LYS A 155 -13.45 7.61 -13.21
N ILE A 156 -12.78 6.59 -13.75
CA ILE A 156 -13.01 6.06 -15.10
C ILE A 156 -14.21 5.14 -15.11
N TRP A 157 -15.15 5.38 -16.04
CA TRP A 157 -16.33 4.55 -16.30
C TRP A 157 -16.19 3.67 -17.54
N ASP A 158 -15.51 4.17 -18.61
CA ASP A 158 -15.16 3.43 -19.82
C ASP A 158 -13.90 4.01 -20.48
N GLY A 159 -13.15 3.15 -21.15
CA GLY A 159 -11.96 3.50 -21.91
C GLY A 159 -11.98 2.86 -23.30
N PHE A 160 -10.94 2.09 -23.65
CA PHE A 160 -10.92 1.29 -24.86
C PHE A 160 -12.06 0.27 -24.83
N ARG A 161 -12.88 0.27 -25.88
CA ARG A 161 -13.97 -0.68 -26.08
C ARG A 161 -13.67 -1.60 -27.24
N PRO A 162 -13.46 -2.91 -26.99
CA PRO A 162 -13.32 -3.89 -28.08
C PRO A 162 -14.48 -3.80 -29.06
N THR A 163 -14.20 -3.99 -30.34
CA THR A 163 -15.26 -3.94 -31.37
C THR A 163 -16.32 -5.02 -31.16
N SER A 164 -15.97 -6.17 -30.56
CA SER A 164 -16.89 -7.22 -30.14
C SER A 164 -17.94 -6.69 -29.14
N ALA A 165 -17.50 -6.02 -28.10
CA ALA A 165 -18.37 -5.44 -27.07
C ALA A 165 -19.38 -4.42 -27.64
N GLN A 166 -19.00 -3.70 -28.71
CA GLN A 166 -19.92 -2.78 -29.39
C GLN A 166 -21.13 -3.50 -30.04
N PHE A 167 -20.97 -4.75 -30.47
CA PHE A 167 -22.09 -5.56 -30.95
C PHE A 167 -23.04 -5.96 -29.82
N ASP A 168 -22.51 -6.36 -28.66
CA ASP A 168 -23.30 -6.73 -27.50
C ASP A 168 -24.13 -5.55 -26.99
N LEU A 169 -23.53 -4.36 -26.91
CA LEU A 169 -24.23 -3.11 -26.58
C LEU A 169 -25.33 -2.78 -27.60
N TRP A 170 -25.06 -2.96 -28.90
CA TRP A 170 -26.05 -2.71 -29.94
C TRP A 170 -27.20 -3.71 -29.90
N GLU A 171 -26.96 -4.96 -29.55
CA GLU A 171 -28.02 -5.95 -29.38
C GLU A 171 -28.94 -5.61 -28.20
N ALA A 172 -28.38 -5.10 -27.11
CA ALA A 172 -29.13 -4.68 -25.95
C ALA A 172 -29.96 -3.40 -26.21
N MET A 173 -29.36 -2.42 -26.91
CA MET A 173 -30.01 -1.14 -27.25
C MET A 173 -29.72 -0.74 -28.69
N PRO A 174 -30.49 -1.19 -29.70
CA PRO A 174 -30.26 -0.87 -31.11
C PRO A 174 -30.78 0.53 -31.50
N ASP A 175 -30.34 1.57 -30.77
CA ASP A 175 -30.70 2.97 -31.01
C ASP A 175 -29.45 3.82 -31.25
N GLY A 176 -29.25 4.21 -32.51
CA GLY A 176 -28.09 4.98 -32.94
C GLY A 176 -28.01 6.41 -32.39
N ARG A 177 -28.92 6.83 -31.52
CA ARG A 177 -28.81 8.06 -30.75
C ARG A 177 -27.92 7.92 -29.53
N TYR A 178 -27.78 6.69 -29.02
CA TYR A 178 -27.09 6.37 -27.76
C TYR A 178 -25.92 5.42 -27.97
N ILE A 179 -26.11 4.42 -28.82
CA ILE A 179 -25.08 3.40 -29.09
C ILE A 179 -24.65 3.50 -30.57
N ALA A 180 -23.37 3.66 -30.82
CA ALA A 180 -22.83 3.66 -32.17
C ALA A 180 -23.17 2.34 -32.88
N ASN A 181 -23.71 2.43 -34.09
CA ASN A 181 -24.15 1.24 -34.84
C ASN A 181 -22.95 0.51 -35.46
N PRO A 182 -22.57 -0.69 -34.95
CA PRO A 182 -21.37 -1.41 -35.38
C PRO A 182 -21.41 -1.89 -36.84
N TYR A 183 -22.61 -1.90 -37.46
CA TYR A 183 -22.77 -2.21 -38.89
C TYR A 183 -22.55 -1.03 -39.81
N ARG A 184 -22.31 0.20 -39.26
CA ARG A 184 -22.16 1.44 -40.02
C ARG A 184 -20.86 2.19 -39.75
N GLY A 185 -20.13 1.77 -38.75
CA GLY A 185 -18.89 2.40 -38.30
C GLY A 185 -18.46 1.86 -36.95
N TYR A 186 -17.44 2.46 -36.39
CA TYR A 186 -16.89 2.11 -35.08
C TYR A 186 -17.20 3.21 -34.06
N SER A 187 -17.23 2.85 -32.79
CA SER A 187 -17.21 3.80 -31.69
C SER A 187 -15.82 4.48 -31.60
N ASP A 188 -15.75 5.72 -31.14
CA ASP A 188 -14.48 6.38 -30.86
C ASP A 188 -13.72 5.65 -29.75
N HIS A 189 -14.41 5.03 -28.80
CA HIS A 189 -13.80 4.14 -27.80
C HIS A 189 -12.98 2.98 -28.42
N SER A 190 -13.39 2.47 -29.58
CA SER A 190 -12.63 1.41 -30.28
C SER A 190 -11.30 1.88 -30.90
N ARG A 191 -11.00 3.18 -30.83
CA ARG A 191 -9.70 3.76 -31.19
C ARG A 191 -8.74 3.89 -30.01
N GLY A 192 -9.26 3.80 -28.78
CA GLY A 192 -8.50 3.96 -27.54
C GLY A 192 -8.10 5.39 -27.19
N ASN A 193 -8.79 6.39 -27.77
CA ASN A 193 -8.57 7.82 -27.51
C ASN A 193 -9.80 8.53 -26.94
N CYS A 194 -10.76 7.75 -26.46
CA CYS A 194 -12.00 8.22 -25.90
C CYS A 194 -12.20 7.66 -24.50
N VAL A 195 -12.70 8.48 -23.59
CA VAL A 195 -12.90 8.09 -22.19
C VAL A 195 -14.22 8.63 -21.67
N ASP A 196 -14.97 7.78 -20.96
CA ASP A 196 -16.09 8.16 -20.12
C ASP A 196 -15.65 8.18 -18.66
N LEU A 197 -15.88 9.29 -17.96
CA LEU A 197 -15.36 9.49 -16.62
C LEU A 197 -16.20 10.47 -15.81
N THR A 198 -15.99 10.47 -14.49
CA THR A 198 -16.60 11.40 -13.57
C THR A 198 -15.58 12.03 -12.63
N LEU A 199 -16.03 12.96 -11.81
CA LEU A 199 -15.26 13.63 -10.78
C LEU A 199 -15.66 13.08 -9.40
N VAL A 200 -14.66 12.78 -8.59
CA VAL A 200 -14.82 12.39 -7.18
C VAL A 200 -13.94 13.26 -6.29
N THR A 201 -14.06 13.16 -4.96
CA THR A 201 -13.07 13.76 -4.05
C THR A 201 -11.71 13.11 -4.22
N ALA A 202 -10.64 13.71 -3.72
CA ALA A 202 -9.31 13.10 -3.72
C ALA A 202 -9.26 11.75 -2.95
N SER A 203 -10.21 11.52 -2.03
CA SER A 203 -10.41 10.24 -1.31
C SER A 203 -11.36 9.26 -2.01
N GLY A 204 -11.82 9.56 -3.23
CA GLY A 204 -12.68 8.68 -4.03
C GLY A 204 -14.19 8.76 -3.72
N GLU A 205 -14.62 9.67 -2.81
CA GLU A 205 -16.02 9.82 -2.48
C GLU A 205 -16.81 10.47 -3.63
N GLU A 206 -18.00 9.94 -3.90
CA GLU A 206 -18.91 10.48 -4.92
C GLU A 206 -19.35 11.91 -4.57
N ILE A 207 -19.40 12.77 -5.59
CA ILE A 207 -19.92 14.12 -5.47
C ILE A 207 -21.11 14.33 -6.44
N PRO A 208 -22.00 15.31 -6.20
CA PRO A 208 -23.11 15.58 -7.09
C PRO A 208 -22.65 15.89 -8.51
N MET A 209 -23.13 15.11 -9.49
CA MET A 209 -22.91 15.31 -10.92
C MET A 209 -24.27 15.43 -11.66
N PRO A 210 -24.33 15.88 -12.92
CA PRO A 210 -25.61 16.10 -13.62
C PRO A 210 -26.52 14.88 -13.69
N THR A 211 -25.95 13.70 -14.02
CA THR A 211 -26.66 12.41 -14.10
C THR A 211 -25.71 11.27 -13.72
N GLY A 212 -26.23 10.04 -13.61
CA GLY A 212 -25.40 8.82 -13.63
C GLY A 212 -24.88 8.50 -15.03
N PHE A 213 -24.04 7.44 -15.11
CA PHE A 213 -23.57 6.89 -16.38
C PHE A 213 -24.74 6.33 -17.21
N ASP A 214 -24.69 6.46 -18.52
CA ASP A 214 -25.72 5.99 -19.47
C ASP A 214 -27.14 6.55 -19.19
N ASP A 215 -27.27 7.62 -18.41
CA ASP A 215 -28.53 8.34 -18.29
C ASP A 215 -28.73 9.25 -19.51
N PHE A 216 -29.34 8.70 -20.56
CA PHE A 216 -29.59 9.40 -21.81
C PHE A 216 -30.83 10.33 -21.77
N THR A 217 -31.09 10.94 -20.62
CA THR A 217 -32.10 12.02 -20.51
C THR A 217 -31.53 13.35 -21.04
N ALA A 218 -32.39 14.38 -21.14
CA ALA A 218 -31.94 15.72 -21.55
C ALA A 218 -30.94 16.35 -20.56
N LEU A 219 -30.90 15.87 -19.31
CA LEU A 219 -29.96 16.34 -18.28
C LEU A 219 -28.52 15.86 -18.51
N ALA A 220 -28.31 14.90 -19.41
CA ALA A 220 -26.98 14.40 -19.76
C ALA A 220 -26.22 15.32 -20.72
N ASP A 221 -26.93 16.24 -21.41
CA ASP A 221 -26.30 17.19 -22.30
C ASP A 221 -25.50 18.28 -21.56
N ARG A 222 -24.78 19.12 -22.27
CA ARG A 222 -23.93 20.16 -21.65
C ARG A 222 -24.65 21.50 -21.43
N ASP A 223 -26.00 21.51 -21.42
CA ASP A 223 -26.79 22.64 -20.92
C ASP A 223 -27.04 22.48 -19.41
N TYR A 224 -26.07 22.90 -18.62
CA TYR A 224 -26.10 22.75 -17.16
C TYR A 224 -27.06 23.75 -16.47
N SER A 225 -27.93 24.42 -17.20
CA SER A 225 -28.89 25.39 -16.64
C SER A 225 -30.09 24.71 -15.95
N ASP A 226 -30.33 23.44 -16.22
CA ASP A 226 -31.45 22.64 -15.72
C ASP A 226 -31.08 21.58 -14.68
N VAL A 227 -29.76 21.50 -14.29
CA VAL A 227 -29.26 20.62 -13.22
C VAL A 227 -29.07 21.41 -11.91
N PRO A 228 -28.95 20.70 -10.74
CA PRO A 228 -28.62 21.36 -9.47
C PRO A 228 -27.34 22.18 -9.53
N ALA A 229 -27.30 23.29 -8.80
CA ALA A 229 -26.20 24.25 -8.89
C ALA A 229 -24.84 23.68 -8.44
N ASP A 230 -24.82 22.75 -7.51
CA ASP A 230 -23.63 22.02 -7.08
C ASP A 230 -23.13 21.06 -8.16
N ALA A 231 -24.03 20.30 -8.79
CA ALA A 231 -23.71 19.46 -9.94
C ALA A 231 -23.15 20.29 -11.12
N ALA A 232 -23.80 21.44 -11.42
CA ALA A 232 -23.33 22.38 -12.44
C ALA A 232 -21.93 22.93 -12.13
N ALA A 233 -21.62 23.20 -10.87
CA ALA A 233 -20.29 23.65 -10.46
C ALA A 233 -19.23 22.54 -10.59
N ASN A 234 -19.54 21.31 -10.18
CA ASN A 234 -18.62 20.17 -10.22
C ASN A 234 -18.29 19.77 -11.67
N ILE A 235 -19.31 19.66 -12.54
CA ILE A 235 -19.05 19.32 -13.94
C ILE A 235 -18.22 20.42 -14.65
N GLN A 236 -18.37 21.68 -14.26
CA GLN A 236 -17.55 22.75 -14.83
C GLN A 236 -16.08 22.65 -14.44
N ILE A 237 -15.76 22.13 -13.21
CA ILE A 237 -14.39 21.85 -12.80
C ILE A 237 -13.80 20.77 -13.71
N LEU A 238 -14.52 19.65 -13.88
CA LEU A 238 -14.10 18.55 -14.74
C LEU A 238 -13.89 19.01 -16.19
N GLU A 239 -14.90 19.66 -16.79
CA GLU A 239 -14.85 20.11 -18.19
C GLU A 239 -13.69 21.07 -18.44
N ASN A 240 -13.45 22.02 -17.53
CA ASN A 240 -12.33 22.96 -17.66
C ASN A 240 -10.98 22.23 -17.62
N ALA A 241 -10.79 21.24 -16.75
CA ALA A 241 -9.56 20.48 -16.65
C ALA A 241 -9.33 19.63 -17.91
N MET A 242 -10.36 18.91 -18.39
CA MET A 242 -10.29 18.09 -19.60
C MET A 242 -9.99 18.92 -20.85
N VAL A 243 -10.69 20.04 -21.03
CA VAL A 243 -10.49 20.94 -22.19
C VAL A 243 -9.10 21.58 -22.14
N ALA A 244 -8.60 21.96 -20.97
CA ALA A 244 -7.26 22.52 -20.81
C ALA A 244 -6.16 21.54 -21.24
N ALA A 245 -6.37 20.24 -21.06
CA ALA A 245 -5.46 19.18 -21.51
C ALA A 245 -5.65 18.79 -23.00
N GLY A 246 -6.62 19.41 -23.69
CA GLY A 246 -6.86 19.20 -25.13
C GLY A 246 -7.86 18.10 -25.46
N PHE A 247 -8.70 17.67 -24.50
CA PHE A 247 -9.83 16.81 -24.79
C PHE A 247 -11.02 17.61 -25.34
N VAL A 248 -11.78 16.98 -26.23
CA VAL A 248 -13.00 17.55 -26.81
C VAL A 248 -14.22 16.90 -26.19
N PRO A 249 -15.08 17.69 -25.53
CA PRO A 249 -16.29 17.19 -24.91
C PRO A 249 -17.38 16.88 -25.96
N TYR A 250 -18.07 15.72 -25.80
CA TYR A 250 -19.23 15.39 -26.63
C TYR A 250 -20.49 16.13 -26.12
N SER A 251 -21.24 16.75 -27.00
CA SER A 251 -22.31 17.66 -26.61
C SER A 251 -23.53 17.00 -25.95
N ALA A 252 -23.75 15.71 -26.15
CA ALA A 252 -24.91 14.98 -25.65
C ALA A 252 -24.65 14.21 -24.37
N GLU A 253 -23.38 14.09 -23.95
CA GLU A 253 -22.96 13.27 -22.81
C GLU A 253 -21.87 14.02 -22.04
N TRP A 254 -22.18 14.45 -20.82
CA TRP A 254 -21.26 15.24 -20.00
C TRP A 254 -20.00 14.47 -19.57
N TRP A 255 -20.09 13.15 -19.48
CA TRP A 255 -18.99 12.26 -19.07
C TRP A 255 -18.00 11.92 -20.18
N HIS A 256 -18.40 12.14 -21.47
CA HIS A 256 -17.67 11.66 -22.64
C HIS A 256 -16.69 12.70 -23.19
N TYR A 257 -15.42 12.31 -23.34
CA TYR A 257 -14.33 13.14 -23.83
C TYR A 257 -13.45 12.39 -24.82
N THR A 258 -13.10 13.03 -25.93
CA THR A 258 -12.26 12.45 -27.00
C THR A 258 -10.95 13.24 -27.12
N ASP A 259 -9.82 12.56 -27.24
CA ASP A 259 -8.56 13.14 -27.71
C ASP A 259 -8.62 13.23 -29.24
N GLU A 260 -8.41 14.44 -29.81
CA GLU A 260 -8.52 14.68 -31.26
C GLU A 260 -7.38 14.07 -32.10
N VAL A 261 -6.45 13.33 -31.51
CA VAL A 261 -5.44 12.60 -32.28
C VAL A 261 -6.13 11.49 -33.10
N ASP A 262 -5.89 11.49 -34.43
CA ASP A 262 -6.51 10.52 -35.33
C ASP A 262 -5.78 9.17 -35.27
N TYR A 263 -6.25 8.31 -34.37
CA TYR A 263 -5.78 6.94 -34.26
C TYR A 263 -6.67 5.99 -35.08
N ASP A 264 -6.06 4.93 -35.61
CA ASP A 264 -6.80 3.84 -36.23
C ASP A 264 -7.61 3.05 -35.20
N VAL A 265 -8.73 2.45 -35.65
CA VAL A 265 -9.49 1.48 -34.85
C VAL A 265 -8.61 0.30 -34.51
N VAL A 266 -8.66 -0.15 -33.27
CA VAL A 266 -7.90 -1.31 -32.80
C VAL A 266 -8.71 -2.58 -33.09
N GLU A 267 -8.11 -3.51 -33.79
CA GLU A 267 -8.68 -4.84 -34.06
C GLU A 267 -7.78 -5.91 -33.43
N GLY A 268 -8.38 -6.91 -32.78
CA GLY A 268 -7.67 -8.07 -32.25
C GLY A 268 -6.88 -7.82 -30.96
N PHE A 269 -7.09 -6.70 -30.28
CA PHE A 269 -6.59 -6.49 -28.92
C PHE A 269 -7.65 -6.96 -27.93
N GLU A 270 -7.29 -7.94 -27.11
CA GLU A 270 -8.16 -8.53 -26.08
C GLU A 270 -7.63 -8.12 -24.70
N PRO A 271 -8.26 -7.12 -24.03
CA PRO A 271 -7.78 -6.60 -22.73
C PRO A 271 -7.60 -7.68 -21.66
N ALA A 272 -8.51 -8.67 -21.61
CA ALA A 272 -8.46 -9.76 -20.63
C ALA A 272 -7.22 -10.68 -20.76
N GLU A 273 -6.53 -10.66 -21.91
CA GLU A 273 -5.36 -11.48 -22.17
C GLU A 273 -4.03 -10.75 -21.92
N GLN A 274 -4.09 -9.43 -21.61
CA GLN A 274 -2.89 -8.61 -21.47
C GLN A 274 -2.26 -8.72 -20.09
N LEU A 275 -3.06 -8.93 -19.07
CA LEU A 275 -2.62 -8.93 -17.67
C LEU A 275 -3.10 -10.19 -16.94
N THR A 276 -2.25 -10.71 -16.07
CA THR A 276 -2.61 -11.74 -15.09
C THR A 276 -2.84 -11.05 -13.75
N ALA A 277 -4.05 -11.19 -13.21
CA ALA A 277 -4.38 -10.67 -11.88
C ALA A 277 -4.05 -11.72 -10.82
N VAL A 278 -3.22 -11.35 -9.84
CA VAL A 278 -2.85 -12.16 -8.67
C VAL A 278 -3.22 -11.40 -7.41
N THR A 279 -4.13 -11.95 -6.61
CA THR A 279 -4.62 -11.32 -5.39
C THR A 279 -3.92 -11.89 -4.17
N VAL A 280 -3.33 -11.01 -3.38
CA VAL A 280 -2.67 -11.31 -2.11
C VAL A 280 -3.45 -10.67 -0.98
N SER A 281 -3.91 -11.46 -0.02
CA SER A 281 -4.45 -10.96 1.24
C SER A 281 -3.38 -10.95 2.32
N ALA A 282 -3.33 -9.89 3.12
CA ALA A 282 -2.46 -9.81 4.28
C ALA A 282 -3.28 -9.53 5.55
N VAL A 283 -2.99 -10.24 6.61
CA VAL A 283 -3.60 -10.09 7.93
C VAL A 283 -2.54 -9.85 9.01
N GLY A 284 -2.96 -9.26 10.12
CA GLY A 284 -2.06 -8.84 11.19
C GLY A 284 -1.56 -9.94 12.10
N ASP A 285 -1.27 -9.58 13.35
CA ASP A 285 -0.63 -10.41 14.34
C ASP A 285 -1.52 -11.58 14.78
N CYS A 286 -1.03 -12.80 14.54
CA CYS A 286 -1.66 -14.05 14.97
C CYS A 286 -0.87 -14.67 16.12
N ILE A 287 -1.45 -14.67 17.33
CA ILE A 287 -0.97 -15.41 18.49
C ILE A 287 -1.94 -16.57 18.75
N LEU A 288 -1.64 -17.76 18.22
CA LEU A 288 -2.44 -18.97 18.38
C LEU A 288 -2.09 -19.69 19.68
N ALA A 289 -1.98 -18.94 20.77
CA ALA A 289 -1.49 -19.41 22.06
C ALA A 289 -2.01 -18.53 23.19
N THR A 290 -1.92 -19.02 24.42
CA THR A 290 -2.07 -18.24 25.64
C THR A 290 -0.72 -17.92 26.26
N GLY A 291 -0.53 -16.69 26.74
CA GLY A 291 0.71 -16.28 27.40
C GLY A 291 1.01 -17.09 28.65
N TYR A 292 2.28 -17.41 28.86
CA TYR A 292 2.72 -18.12 30.03
C TYR A 292 2.32 -17.41 31.33
N GLY A 293 1.69 -18.15 32.22
CA GLY A 293 1.24 -17.63 33.51
C GLY A 293 -0.14 -16.97 33.49
N PHE A 294 -0.79 -16.89 32.33
CA PHE A 294 -2.20 -16.51 32.25
C PHE A 294 -3.09 -17.62 32.88
N GLY A 295 -4.26 -17.21 33.36
CA GLY A 295 -5.26 -18.17 33.82
C GLY A 295 -5.87 -18.93 32.64
N TYR A 296 -6.55 -20.05 32.92
CA TYR A 296 -7.17 -20.86 31.84
C TYR A 296 -8.47 -20.26 31.29
N ALA A 297 -9.31 -19.64 32.12
CA ALA A 297 -10.65 -19.23 31.74
C ALA A 297 -10.64 -18.08 30.72
N ASN A 298 -11.32 -18.26 29.61
CA ASN A 298 -11.43 -17.34 28.46
C ASN A 298 -10.06 -17.03 27.80
N THR A 299 -9.21 -18.05 27.74
CA THR A 299 -7.96 -18.04 26.98
C THR A 299 -8.12 -18.79 25.67
N PHE A 300 -7.10 -18.78 24.83
CA PHE A 300 -7.09 -19.48 23.55
C PHE A 300 -7.34 -20.99 23.73
N GLU A 301 -6.67 -21.63 24.70
CA GLU A 301 -6.85 -23.06 24.99
C GLU A 301 -8.24 -23.36 25.58
N ASP A 302 -8.83 -22.48 26.38
CA ASP A 302 -10.19 -22.64 26.87
C ASP A 302 -11.21 -22.60 25.70
N TYR A 303 -10.97 -21.74 24.70
CA TYR A 303 -11.80 -21.70 23.48
C TYR A 303 -11.56 -22.92 22.58
N MET A 304 -10.31 -23.39 22.44
CA MET A 304 -10.02 -24.64 21.76
C MET A 304 -10.83 -25.81 22.33
N ASP A 305 -10.88 -25.90 23.67
CA ASP A 305 -11.72 -26.91 24.34
C ASP A 305 -13.23 -26.69 24.14
N ARG A 306 -13.70 -25.44 24.10
CA ARG A 306 -15.12 -25.11 23.86
C ARG A 306 -15.61 -25.47 22.46
N VAL A 307 -14.72 -25.40 21.48
CA VAL A 307 -15.03 -25.78 20.09
C VAL A 307 -14.69 -27.25 19.80
N ASP A 308 -14.47 -28.06 20.85
CA ASP A 308 -14.14 -29.50 20.75
C ASP A 308 -12.91 -29.77 19.86
N GLY A 309 -11.95 -28.83 19.81
CA GLY A 309 -10.72 -28.91 18.99
C GLY A 309 -10.95 -28.66 17.49
N ASP A 310 -12.01 -27.99 17.12
CA ASP A 310 -12.28 -27.58 15.72
C ASP A 310 -11.31 -26.46 15.32
N LEU A 311 -10.28 -26.80 14.55
CA LEU A 311 -9.23 -25.88 14.12
C LEU A 311 -9.74 -24.87 13.07
N SER A 312 -10.78 -25.21 12.31
CA SER A 312 -11.36 -24.31 11.31
C SER A 312 -12.12 -23.13 11.93
N TYR A 313 -12.48 -23.22 13.21
CA TYR A 313 -13.23 -22.18 13.92
C TYR A 313 -12.56 -20.80 13.84
N PHE A 314 -11.24 -20.74 14.01
CA PHE A 314 -10.50 -19.50 14.26
C PHE A 314 -10.46 -18.54 13.07
N PHE A 315 -10.62 -19.03 11.85
CA PHE A 315 -10.71 -18.21 10.65
C PHE A 315 -12.08 -18.26 9.97
N ALA A 316 -13.05 -19.00 10.52
CA ALA A 316 -14.34 -19.24 9.86
C ALA A 316 -15.10 -17.96 9.51
N GLY A 317 -14.96 -16.89 10.28
CA GLY A 317 -15.66 -15.62 10.02
C GLY A 317 -15.12 -14.83 8.82
N VAL A 318 -13.95 -15.21 8.29
CA VAL A 318 -13.26 -14.52 7.18
C VAL A 318 -12.82 -15.49 6.07
N TYR A 319 -13.07 -16.78 6.24
CA TYR A 319 -12.60 -17.85 5.36
C TYR A 319 -12.99 -17.65 3.88
N ASP A 320 -14.20 -17.16 3.63
CA ASP A 320 -14.69 -16.96 2.24
C ASP A 320 -13.83 -15.94 1.47
N ILE A 321 -13.18 -14.98 2.15
CA ILE A 321 -12.27 -14.03 1.54
C ILE A 321 -10.90 -14.67 1.36
N LEU A 322 -10.31 -15.22 2.45
CA LEU A 322 -8.95 -15.75 2.43
C LEU A 322 -8.80 -17.00 1.53
N SER A 323 -9.89 -17.76 1.34
CA SER A 323 -9.88 -18.91 0.42
C SER A 323 -10.16 -18.56 -1.04
N ALA A 324 -10.55 -17.32 -1.33
CA ALA A 324 -10.86 -16.85 -2.67
C ALA A 324 -9.69 -16.11 -3.33
N ASP A 325 -8.68 -15.71 -2.56
CA ASP A 325 -7.46 -15.11 -3.06
C ASP A 325 -6.46 -16.15 -3.59
N ASP A 326 -5.27 -15.69 -3.96
CA ASP A 326 -4.20 -16.54 -4.52
C ASP A 326 -3.08 -16.81 -3.50
N LEU A 327 -2.96 -15.95 -2.48
CA LEU A 327 -1.97 -16.03 -1.42
C LEU A 327 -2.42 -15.20 -0.21
N THR A 328 -2.61 -15.84 0.93
CA THR A 328 -2.79 -15.13 2.22
C THR A 328 -1.50 -15.15 3.04
N ILE A 329 -1.10 -13.98 3.53
CA ILE A 329 0.09 -13.76 4.37
C ILE A 329 -0.35 -13.32 5.78
N ALA A 330 0.19 -13.95 6.83
CA ALA A 330 -0.01 -13.57 8.23
C ALA A 330 1.32 -13.42 8.99
N ASN A 331 1.31 -12.78 10.16
CA ASN A 331 2.43 -12.82 11.10
C ASN A 331 2.19 -13.89 12.18
N ALA A 332 3.02 -14.92 12.23
CA ALA A 332 2.96 -15.98 13.25
C ALA A 332 3.75 -15.56 14.50
N GLU A 333 3.07 -14.92 15.46
CA GLU A 333 3.68 -14.27 16.62
C GLU A 333 3.68 -15.18 17.87
N ASN A 334 3.82 -16.46 17.69
CA ASN A 334 4.04 -17.45 18.76
C ASN A 334 4.87 -18.63 18.25
N VAL A 335 5.38 -19.46 19.16
CA VAL A 335 6.09 -20.69 18.81
C VAL A 335 5.21 -21.93 18.93
N PHE A 336 5.26 -22.81 17.93
CA PHE A 336 4.62 -24.14 17.91
C PHE A 336 5.61 -25.18 18.39
N THR A 337 5.64 -25.44 19.69
CA THR A 337 6.73 -26.24 20.27
C THR A 337 6.32 -27.09 21.48
N THR A 338 7.01 -28.20 21.66
CA THR A 338 7.00 -28.99 22.90
C THR A 338 8.12 -28.59 23.87
N ALA A 339 9.04 -27.71 23.49
CA ALA A 339 10.12 -27.21 24.33
C ALA A 339 9.57 -26.60 25.64
N THR A 340 10.33 -26.74 26.74
CA THR A 340 9.90 -26.27 28.05
C THR A 340 10.76 -25.16 28.62
N GLU A 341 11.95 -24.96 28.08
CA GLU A 341 12.86 -23.91 28.53
C GLU A 341 12.53 -22.62 27.78
N ARG A 342 12.17 -21.58 28.54
CA ARG A 342 11.85 -20.26 28.02
C ARG A 342 13.11 -19.43 27.85
N ALA A 343 13.09 -18.57 26.86
CA ALA A 343 14.09 -17.53 26.69
C ALA A 343 14.14 -16.60 27.92
N ASP A 344 15.34 -16.11 28.24
CA ASP A 344 15.54 -15.16 29.33
C ASP A 344 15.12 -13.76 28.86
N LYS A 345 13.99 -13.28 29.35
CA LYS A 345 13.43 -11.94 29.13
C LYS A 345 13.43 -11.11 30.43
N ASP A 346 14.31 -11.41 31.42
CA ASP A 346 14.36 -10.70 32.72
C ASP A 346 14.57 -9.18 32.57
N HIS A 347 15.19 -8.75 31.46
CA HIS A 347 15.40 -7.34 31.12
C HIS A 347 14.09 -6.58 30.78
N GLN A 348 13.04 -7.27 30.31
CA GLN A 348 11.73 -6.69 30.00
C GLN A 348 10.84 -6.56 31.26
N GLY A 349 11.18 -7.17 32.37
CA GLY A 349 10.47 -7.03 33.64
C GLY A 349 9.03 -7.53 33.59
N SER A 350 8.03 -6.64 33.82
CA SER A 350 6.60 -7.01 33.79
C SER A 350 6.02 -7.13 32.37
N GLU A 351 6.75 -6.72 31.38
CA GLU A 351 6.37 -6.77 29.95
C GLU A 351 6.93 -8.00 29.25
N ALA A 352 7.56 -8.90 29.99
CA ALA A 352 8.05 -10.16 29.49
C ALA A 352 6.91 -11.18 29.31
N PHE A 353 6.55 -11.47 28.07
CA PHE A 353 5.57 -12.49 27.69
C PHE A 353 6.22 -13.62 26.89
N TRP A 354 5.67 -14.82 27.00
CA TRP A 354 6.08 -16.01 26.26
C TRP A 354 4.84 -16.71 25.73
N PHE A 355 4.77 -16.89 24.41
CA PHE A 355 3.64 -17.52 23.74
C PHE A 355 4.07 -18.82 23.08
N LYS A 356 3.46 -19.92 23.47
CA LYS A 356 3.62 -21.18 22.78
C LYS A 356 2.32 -21.97 22.73
N SER A 357 2.17 -22.75 21.68
CA SER A 357 1.10 -23.71 21.50
C SER A 357 1.63 -25.10 21.12
N ASP A 358 0.74 -26.08 21.15
CA ASP A 358 1.02 -27.40 20.61
C ASP A 358 1.33 -27.29 19.11
N PRO A 359 2.35 -28.05 18.60
CA PRO A 359 2.68 -28.04 17.16
C PRO A 359 1.48 -28.31 16.23
N SER A 360 0.49 -29.09 16.67
CA SER A 360 -0.72 -29.34 15.88
C SER A 360 -1.57 -28.11 15.59
N TYR A 361 -1.41 -27.01 16.34
CA TYR A 361 -2.14 -25.77 16.11
C TYR A 361 -1.68 -25.01 14.85
N ALA A 362 -0.52 -25.33 14.30
CA ALA A 362 -0.09 -24.85 13.00
C ALA A 362 -1.13 -25.15 11.89
N GLN A 363 -1.91 -26.24 12.04
CA GLN A 363 -2.99 -26.61 11.12
C GLN A 363 -4.11 -25.56 11.06
N ILE A 364 -4.26 -24.68 12.05
CA ILE A 364 -5.24 -23.58 12.07
C ILE A 364 -5.03 -22.64 10.87
N TYR A 365 -3.78 -22.36 10.52
CA TYR A 365 -3.47 -21.54 9.32
C TYR A 365 -3.94 -22.23 8.04
N ALA A 366 -3.59 -23.51 7.88
CA ALA A 366 -3.95 -24.25 6.67
C ALA A 366 -5.48 -24.41 6.51
N GLU A 367 -6.21 -24.61 7.62
CA GLU A 367 -7.67 -24.66 7.60
C GLU A 367 -8.32 -23.28 7.47
N GLY A 368 -7.57 -22.22 7.76
CA GLY A 368 -7.96 -20.82 7.66
C GLY A 368 -7.78 -20.20 6.28
N GLY A 369 -7.16 -20.90 5.33
CA GLY A 369 -6.83 -20.36 4.00
C GLY A 369 -5.61 -19.43 4.04
N VAL A 370 -4.63 -19.71 4.92
CA VAL A 370 -3.34 -18.99 4.97
C VAL A 370 -2.27 -19.89 4.36
N GLU A 371 -1.52 -19.37 3.39
CA GLU A 371 -0.45 -20.10 2.69
C GLU A 371 0.94 -19.75 3.18
N ALA A 372 1.15 -18.52 3.68
CA ALA A 372 2.47 -18.08 4.10
C ALA A 372 2.41 -17.28 5.41
N VAL A 373 3.44 -17.47 6.25
CA VAL A 373 3.55 -16.70 7.49
C VAL A 373 4.95 -16.12 7.68
N SER A 374 4.99 -14.85 8.11
CA SER A 374 6.19 -14.25 8.68
C SER A 374 6.50 -14.89 10.03
N THR A 375 7.77 -15.20 10.25
CA THR A 375 8.30 -15.71 11.52
C THR A 375 9.35 -14.79 12.14
N ALA A 376 9.57 -13.59 11.57
CA ALA A 376 10.51 -12.62 12.12
C ALA A 376 9.80 -11.62 13.03
N ASN A 377 9.67 -11.96 14.31
CA ASN A 377 9.05 -11.12 15.34
C ASN A 377 9.69 -11.33 16.72
N ASN A 378 9.29 -10.54 17.72
CA ASN A 378 9.83 -10.56 19.08
C ASN A 378 9.47 -11.82 19.89
N HIS A 379 8.52 -12.65 19.38
CA HIS A 379 8.08 -13.90 20.01
C HIS A 379 8.60 -15.18 19.35
N SER A 380 9.29 -15.06 18.22
CA SER A 380 9.80 -16.22 17.46
C SER A 380 10.71 -17.14 18.27
N HIS A 381 11.49 -16.58 19.20
CA HIS A 381 12.44 -17.31 20.04
C HIS A 381 12.02 -17.38 21.51
N ASP A 382 10.74 -17.30 21.83
CA ASP A 382 10.22 -17.38 23.20
C ASP A 382 10.66 -18.65 23.96
N TYR A 383 10.93 -19.71 23.22
CA TYR A 383 11.45 -20.99 23.73
C TYR A 383 12.80 -21.34 23.08
N GLY A 384 13.60 -20.32 22.78
CA GLY A 384 14.94 -20.46 22.23
C GLY A 384 14.95 -21.02 20.80
N GLU A 385 16.14 -21.35 20.33
CA GLU A 385 16.34 -21.93 18.99
C GLU A 385 15.59 -23.26 18.80
N GLU A 386 15.50 -24.09 19.81
CA GLU A 386 14.75 -25.36 19.74
C GLU A 386 13.26 -25.09 19.46
N GLY A 387 12.67 -24.10 20.15
CA GLY A 387 11.28 -23.70 19.93
C GLY A 387 11.04 -23.17 18.53
N TYR A 388 11.93 -22.32 18.05
CA TYR A 388 11.87 -21.74 16.71
C TYR A 388 11.94 -22.81 15.61
N GLN A 389 12.90 -23.72 15.69
CA GLN A 389 13.05 -24.80 14.71
C GLN A 389 11.83 -25.74 14.68
N GLN A 390 11.28 -26.09 15.86
CA GLN A 390 10.06 -26.90 15.94
C GLN A 390 8.85 -26.17 15.33
N SER A 391 8.79 -24.82 15.44
CA SER A 391 7.73 -24.02 14.80
C SER A 391 7.83 -24.08 13.28
N LEU A 392 9.03 -23.93 12.72
CA LEU A 392 9.25 -24.05 11.28
C LEU A 392 8.87 -25.46 10.77
N GLU A 393 9.24 -26.52 11.50
CA GLU A 393 8.87 -27.89 11.16
C GLU A 393 7.34 -28.07 11.21
N ALA A 394 6.67 -27.59 12.27
CA ALA A 394 5.21 -27.73 12.42
C ALA A 394 4.43 -26.99 11.31
N LEU A 395 4.86 -25.81 10.93
CA LEU A 395 4.27 -25.04 9.83
C LEU A 395 4.51 -25.74 8.48
N ALA A 396 5.72 -26.21 8.23
CA ALA A 396 6.05 -26.95 7.01
C ALA A 396 5.27 -28.28 6.88
N ASP A 397 5.06 -29.00 7.99
CA ASP A 397 4.32 -30.27 8.02
C ASP A 397 2.85 -30.11 7.58
N VAL A 398 2.28 -28.91 7.75
CA VAL A 398 0.91 -28.57 7.32
C VAL A 398 0.87 -27.79 6.00
N GLY A 399 2.02 -27.59 5.34
CA GLY A 399 2.13 -26.98 4.02
C GLY A 399 2.19 -25.44 4.03
N ILE A 400 2.43 -24.81 5.19
CA ILE A 400 2.57 -23.37 5.31
C ILE A 400 4.01 -22.94 4.95
N THR A 401 4.14 -22.00 4.05
CA THR A 401 5.42 -21.37 3.69
C THR A 401 5.85 -20.40 4.79
N THR A 402 7.07 -20.56 5.29
CA THR A 402 7.65 -19.66 6.32
C THR A 402 8.71 -18.76 5.71
N PHE A 403 8.78 -17.51 6.19
CA PHE A 403 9.80 -16.55 5.80
C PHE A 403 10.14 -15.62 6.97
N GLY A 404 11.35 -15.10 6.97
CA GLY A 404 11.84 -14.17 8.00
C GLY A 404 13.26 -14.47 8.46
N TYR A 405 13.92 -13.47 9.02
CA TYR A 405 15.36 -13.49 9.30
C TYR A 405 16.16 -13.81 8.02
N ASP A 406 16.99 -14.87 8.05
CA ASP A 406 17.80 -15.30 6.91
C ASP A 406 17.01 -16.15 5.88
N GLN A 407 15.70 -16.38 6.11
CA GLN A 407 14.85 -17.19 5.23
C GLN A 407 14.04 -16.30 4.28
N VAL A 408 14.44 -16.27 3.04
CA VAL A 408 13.64 -15.71 1.93
C VAL A 408 12.80 -16.84 1.34
N ALA A 409 11.47 -16.67 1.29
CA ALA A 409 10.63 -17.66 0.64
C ALA A 409 10.32 -17.27 -0.81
N SER A 410 10.28 -18.26 -1.68
CA SER A 410 9.74 -18.17 -3.03
C SER A 410 8.35 -18.80 -3.05
N TYR A 411 7.35 -18.06 -3.55
CA TYR A 411 5.99 -18.55 -3.73
C TYR A 411 5.55 -18.33 -5.17
N GLU A 412 5.08 -19.39 -5.85
CA GLU A 412 4.68 -19.32 -7.25
C GLU A 412 3.17 -19.53 -7.37
N VAL A 413 2.47 -18.58 -7.99
CA VAL A 413 1.04 -18.66 -8.26
C VAL A 413 0.71 -17.99 -9.58
N LYS A 414 -0.15 -18.62 -10.39
CA LYS A 414 -0.56 -18.15 -11.74
C LYS A 414 0.61 -17.80 -12.67
N GLY A 415 1.78 -18.40 -12.48
CA GLY A 415 3.00 -18.14 -13.24
C GLY A 415 3.78 -16.91 -12.79
N THR A 416 3.37 -16.27 -11.69
CA THR A 416 4.07 -15.15 -11.07
C THR A 416 4.84 -15.65 -9.84
N THR A 417 6.10 -15.28 -9.73
CA THR A 417 6.99 -15.66 -8.64
C THR A 417 7.10 -14.52 -7.63
N PHE A 418 6.69 -14.78 -6.39
CA PHE A 418 6.83 -13.87 -5.26
C PHE A 418 8.10 -14.18 -4.46
N ALA A 419 8.84 -13.15 -4.08
CA ALA A 419 9.79 -13.20 -2.98
C ALA A 419 9.13 -12.67 -1.70
N LEU A 420 9.13 -13.46 -0.64
CA LEU A 420 8.61 -13.06 0.67
C LEU A 420 9.78 -12.84 1.62
N LEU A 421 9.92 -11.61 2.09
CA LEU A 421 10.98 -11.15 2.99
C LEU A 421 10.37 -10.66 4.30
N SER A 422 11.02 -10.89 5.44
CA SER A 422 10.55 -10.34 6.71
C SER A 422 11.69 -9.97 7.65
N PHE A 423 11.53 -8.84 8.32
CA PHE A 423 12.51 -8.21 9.19
C PHE A 423 11.89 -7.94 10.57
N ASN A 424 12.56 -8.44 11.64
CA ASN A 424 12.23 -8.05 13.00
C ASN A 424 13.05 -6.82 13.38
N VAL A 425 12.43 -5.66 13.34
CA VAL A 425 13.06 -4.36 13.60
C VAL A 425 12.95 -3.96 15.07
N TRP A 426 11.92 -4.45 15.79
CA TRP A 426 11.67 -4.10 17.19
C TRP A 426 12.88 -4.37 18.09
N GLY A 427 13.41 -5.59 18.11
CA GLY A 427 14.54 -5.94 18.94
C GLY A 427 15.86 -5.22 18.58
N PRO A 428 16.27 -5.16 17.30
CA PRO A 428 17.48 -4.49 16.87
C PRO A 428 17.53 -3.00 17.23
N LEU A 429 16.53 -2.20 16.89
CA LEU A 429 16.53 -0.75 17.14
C LEU A 429 16.45 -0.44 18.65
N GLU A 430 15.68 -1.21 19.43
CA GLU A 430 15.60 -1.06 20.88
C GLU A 430 16.94 -1.37 21.58
N TYR A 431 17.71 -2.34 21.06
CA TYR A 431 18.99 -2.77 21.63
C TYR A 431 20.21 -2.15 20.96
N GLY A 432 20.05 -1.18 20.04
CA GLY A 432 21.11 -0.37 19.50
C GLY A 432 21.63 -0.81 18.13
N THR A 433 20.85 -1.56 17.35
CA THR A 433 21.10 -1.68 15.92
C THR A 433 20.73 -0.34 15.28
N ASP A 434 21.63 0.18 14.46
CA ASP A 434 21.44 1.43 13.75
C ASP A 434 20.41 1.23 12.62
N LEU A 435 19.54 2.22 12.37
CA LEU A 435 18.60 2.22 11.25
C LEU A 435 19.32 2.02 9.90
N GLU A 436 20.52 2.54 9.76
CA GLU A 436 21.36 2.35 8.56
C GLU A 436 21.82 0.89 8.37
N GLU A 437 22.03 0.15 9.47
CA GLU A 437 22.30 -1.30 9.39
C GLU A 437 21.06 -2.06 8.92
N MET A 438 19.87 -1.71 9.41
CA MET A 438 18.60 -2.29 8.92
C MET A 438 18.36 -1.97 7.45
N LYS A 439 18.59 -0.73 7.01
CA LYS A 439 18.53 -0.35 5.60
C LYS A 439 19.48 -1.16 4.74
N THR A 440 20.68 -1.43 5.23
CA THR A 440 21.64 -2.26 4.50
C THR A 440 21.13 -3.68 4.31
N GLN A 441 20.54 -4.29 5.35
CA GLN A 441 19.92 -5.62 5.26
C GLN A 441 18.73 -5.62 4.28
N VAL A 442 17.86 -4.61 4.36
CA VAL A 442 16.71 -4.46 3.43
C VAL A 442 17.21 -4.35 1.99
N TYR A 443 18.21 -3.47 1.74
CA TYR A 443 18.79 -3.30 0.41
C TYR A 443 19.34 -4.60 -0.15
N GLU A 444 20.19 -5.30 0.61
CA GLU A 444 20.81 -6.55 0.15
C GLU A 444 19.74 -7.61 -0.15
N SER A 445 18.74 -7.76 0.74
CA SER A 445 17.69 -8.77 0.58
C SER A 445 16.73 -8.45 -0.57
N VAL A 446 16.29 -7.20 -0.72
CA VAL A 446 15.38 -6.79 -1.80
C VAL A 446 16.08 -6.87 -3.16
N MET A 447 17.34 -6.40 -3.25
CA MET A 447 18.09 -6.46 -4.50
C MET A 447 18.38 -7.89 -4.94
N ASP A 448 18.71 -8.80 -4.01
CA ASP A 448 18.89 -10.22 -4.30
C ASP A 448 17.57 -10.87 -4.78
N ALA A 449 16.46 -10.54 -4.11
CA ALA A 449 15.13 -11.02 -4.49
C ALA A 449 14.71 -10.57 -5.90
N ARG A 450 15.03 -9.33 -6.27
CA ARG A 450 14.75 -8.76 -7.60
C ARG A 450 15.47 -9.46 -8.75
N GLU A 451 16.54 -10.20 -8.47
CA GLU A 451 17.23 -10.97 -9.52
C GLU A 451 16.41 -12.17 -10.05
N TRP A 452 15.42 -12.64 -9.27
CA TRP A 452 14.70 -13.87 -9.60
C TRP A 452 13.17 -13.81 -9.38
N ALA A 453 12.64 -12.83 -8.65
CA ALA A 453 11.21 -12.70 -8.38
C ALA A 453 10.57 -11.62 -9.26
N ASP A 454 9.34 -11.87 -9.66
CA ASP A 454 8.50 -10.90 -10.36
C ASP A 454 7.95 -9.84 -9.40
N ILE A 455 7.59 -10.26 -8.18
CA ILE A 455 7.04 -9.41 -7.11
C ILE A 455 7.80 -9.64 -5.81
N VAL A 456 8.17 -8.56 -5.12
CA VAL A 456 8.84 -8.59 -3.84
C VAL A 456 7.93 -8.02 -2.74
N VAL A 457 7.59 -8.86 -1.77
CA VAL A 457 6.82 -8.48 -0.57
C VAL A 457 7.75 -8.41 0.62
N THR A 458 7.77 -7.26 1.32
CA THR A 458 8.51 -7.09 2.56
C THR A 458 7.57 -6.98 3.74
N SER A 459 7.81 -7.73 4.79
CA SER A 459 7.09 -7.66 6.06
C SER A 459 8.00 -7.14 7.15
N PHE A 460 7.51 -6.22 7.98
CA PHE A 460 8.26 -5.63 9.08
C PHE A 460 7.50 -5.81 10.39
N HIS A 461 8.19 -6.28 11.42
CA HIS A 461 7.69 -6.31 12.78
C HIS A 461 8.37 -5.18 13.56
N TRP A 462 7.67 -4.03 13.74
CA TRP A 462 8.26 -2.75 14.10
C TRP A 462 7.33 -1.83 14.91
N GLY A 463 7.82 -0.63 15.23
CA GLY A 463 7.02 0.43 15.86
C GLY A 463 6.85 0.22 17.36
N GLU A 464 5.88 0.92 17.94
CA GLU A 464 5.55 0.89 19.36
C GLU A 464 4.15 0.30 19.58
N GLU A 465 4.01 -0.59 20.59
CA GLU A 465 2.71 -1.18 20.93
C GLU A 465 1.68 -0.10 21.28
N GLN A 466 0.46 -0.25 20.74
CA GLN A 466 -0.70 0.62 20.96
C GLN A 466 -0.55 2.05 20.39
N ASP A 467 0.50 2.37 19.65
CA ASP A 467 0.55 3.62 18.89
C ASP A 467 -0.19 3.46 17.56
N THR A 468 -1.17 4.34 17.32
CA THR A 468 -2.03 4.31 16.12
C THR A 468 -1.46 5.10 14.95
N THR A 469 -0.26 5.64 15.09
CA THR A 469 0.43 6.43 14.07
C THR A 469 1.84 5.87 13.86
N ALA A 470 2.23 5.67 12.61
CA ALA A 470 3.57 5.23 12.28
C ALA A 470 4.63 6.27 12.73
N ASN A 471 5.71 5.81 13.34
CA ASN A 471 6.82 6.67 13.74
C ASN A 471 7.77 6.96 12.56
N GLU A 472 8.72 7.89 12.77
CA GLU A 472 9.65 8.33 11.73
C GLU A 472 10.51 7.17 11.19
N ASP A 473 10.93 6.24 12.04
CA ASP A 473 11.75 5.08 11.65
C ASP A 473 10.96 4.09 10.77
N GLN A 474 9.68 3.86 11.08
CA GLN A 474 8.79 3.04 10.27
C GLN A 474 8.62 3.64 8.87
N ILE A 475 8.32 4.95 8.80
CA ILE A 475 8.13 5.67 7.53
C ILE A 475 9.41 5.63 6.69
N GLU A 476 10.55 5.95 7.29
CA GLU A 476 11.83 5.99 6.59
C GLU A 476 12.24 4.61 6.05
N LEU A 477 12.04 3.56 6.84
CA LEU A 477 12.40 2.19 6.43
C LEU A 477 11.44 1.63 5.37
N ALA A 478 10.13 1.95 5.47
CA ALA A 478 9.13 1.56 4.47
C ALA A 478 9.43 2.19 3.11
N HIS A 479 9.62 3.52 3.08
CA HIS A 479 9.95 4.23 1.85
C HIS A 479 11.26 3.71 1.25
N TYR A 480 12.27 3.44 2.09
CA TYR A 480 13.53 2.87 1.62
C TYR A 480 13.36 1.47 1.00
N ALA A 481 12.52 0.60 1.60
CA ALA A 481 12.22 -0.72 1.02
C ALA A 481 11.56 -0.60 -0.36
N VAL A 482 10.61 0.33 -0.53
CA VAL A 482 9.99 0.63 -1.83
C VAL A 482 11.02 1.18 -2.82
N ASP A 483 11.87 2.11 -2.40
CA ASP A 483 12.93 2.67 -3.26
C ASP A 483 13.96 1.61 -3.69
N CYS A 484 14.17 0.56 -2.88
CA CYS A 484 14.97 -0.61 -3.24
C CYS A 484 14.26 -1.55 -4.22
N GLY A 485 12.92 -1.46 -4.34
CA GLY A 485 12.12 -2.26 -5.26
C GLY A 485 11.15 -3.24 -4.58
N ALA A 486 10.75 -3.04 -3.33
CA ALA A 486 9.60 -3.76 -2.78
C ALA A 486 8.31 -3.31 -3.47
N ASP A 487 7.40 -4.26 -3.76
CA ASP A 487 6.10 -4.03 -4.41
C ASP A 487 4.94 -4.02 -3.43
N LEU A 488 5.18 -4.47 -2.18
CA LEU A 488 4.24 -4.42 -1.07
C LEU A 488 5.01 -4.40 0.25
N VAL A 489 4.58 -3.51 1.17
CA VAL A 489 5.15 -3.42 2.51
C VAL A 489 4.06 -3.69 3.55
N LEU A 490 4.28 -4.67 4.42
CA LEU A 490 3.37 -5.13 5.46
C LEU A 490 3.97 -4.90 6.84
N GLY A 491 3.29 -4.15 7.70
CA GLY A 491 3.69 -3.85 9.07
C GLY A 491 2.87 -4.61 10.10
N THR A 492 3.54 -5.04 11.18
CA THR A 492 2.99 -5.75 12.34
C THR A 492 3.67 -5.27 13.63
N HIS A 493 3.26 -5.72 14.80
CA HIS A 493 3.74 -5.40 16.15
C HIS A 493 2.94 -4.32 16.91
N PRO A 494 2.49 -3.17 16.35
CA PRO A 494 1.76 -2.19 17.17
C PRO A 494 0.48 -2.72 17.81
N HIS A 495 -0.06 -3.87 17.36
CA HIS A 495 -1.29 -4.50 17.84
C HIS A 495 -2.54 -3.62 17.72
N VAL A 496 -2.45 -2.56 16.94
CA VAL A 496 -3.52 -1.64 16.52
C VAL A 496 -3.31 -1.30 15.06
N LEU A 497 -4.38 -0.87 14.37
CA LEU A 497 -4.25 -0.37 13.00
C LEU A 497 -3.45 0.93 12.99
N GLN A 498 -2.55 1.04 12.03
CA GLN A 498 -1.93 2.29 11.60
C GLN A 498 -2.33 2.56 10.15
N GLU A 499 -1.94 3.72 9.61
CA GLU A 499 -2.30 4.17 8.27
C GLU A 499 -1.83 3.20 7.17
N VAL A 500 -2.57 3.22 6.05
CA VAL A 500 -2.15 2.64 4.77
C VAL A 500 -1.76 3.80 3.85
N GLU A 501 -0.58 3.72 3.25
CA GLU A 501 -0.03 4.71 2.33
C GLU A 501 0.20 4.08 0.94
N VAL A 502 0.06 4.88 -0.12
CA VAL A 502 0.57 4.52 -1.45
C VAL A 502 1.76 5.41 -1.76
N TYR A 503 2.95 4.84 -1.72
CA TYR A 503 4.21 5.53 -2.00
C TYR A 503 4.82 5.00 -3.30
N HIS A 504 5.05 5.89 -4.27
CA HIS A 504 5.54 5.55 -5.62
C HIS A 504 4.73 4.45 -6.35
N GLY A 505 3.44 4.30 -6.03
CA GLY A 505 2.56 3.27 -6.59
C GLY A 505 2.56 1.95 -5.80
N THR A 506 3.37 1.83 -4.77
CA THR A 506 3.45 0.67 -3.88
C THR A 506 2.63 0.91 -2.61
N VAL A 507 1.88 -0.11 -2.20
CA VAL A 507 1.06 -0.08 -0.98
C VAL A 507 1.94 -0.38 0.23
N ILE A 508 1.84 0.46 1.26
CA ILE A 508 2.47 0.32 2.57
C ILE A 508 1.38 0.28 3.62
N ALA A 509 1.21 -0.84 4.33
CA ALA A 509 0.41 -0.90 5.54
C ALA A 509 1.34 -0.83 6.74
N TYR A 510 1.33 0.25 7.51
CA TYR A 510 2.25 0.41 8.64
C TYR A 510 1.93 -0.51 9.82
N SER A 511 0.66 -0.84 10.04
CA SER A 511 0.25 -1.93 10.95
C SER A 511 -1.13 -2.45 10.59
N LEU A 512 -1.24 -3.77 10.43
CA LEU A 512 -2.49 -4.49 10.19
C LEU A 512 -3.25 -4.80 11.50
N GLY A 513 -2.69 -4.44 12.67
CA GLY A 513 -3.26 -4.73 13.97
C GLY A 513 -3.22 -6.21 14.34
N ASN A 514 -4.09 -6.59 15.27
CA ASN A 514 -4.26 -8.00 15.67
C ASN A 514 -5.19 -8.74 14.70
N PHE A 515 -5.05 -10.08 14.61
CA PHE A 515 -6.00 -10.89 13.86
C PHE A 515 -6.54 -12.06 14.72
N VAL A 516 -6.02 -13.28 14.64
CA VAL A 516 -6.35 -14.33 15.62
C VAL A 516 -5.42 -14.18 16.81
N TYR A 517 -5.84 -13.44 17.84
CA TYR A 517 -4.93 -12.92 18.84
C TYR A 517 -5.16 -13.48 20.25
N GLY A 518 -4.31 -14.42 20.68
CA GLY A 518 -4.33 -15.03 22.01
C GLY A 518 -3.63 -14.24 23.11
N GLY A 519 -2.93 -13.16 22.78
CA GLY A 519 -2.12 -12.36 23.72
C GLY A 519 -2.94 -11.61 24.78
N ALA A 520 -4.24 -11.38 24.53
CA ALA A 520 -5.11 -10.67 25.45
C ALA A 520 -6.58 -11.13 25.36
N GLN A 521 -7.30 -11.07 26.49
CA GLN A 521 -8.74 -11.35 26.52
C GLN A 521 -9.60 -10.18 25.99
N ARG A 522 -9.03 -9.00 25.84
CA ARG A 522 -9.64 -7.77 25.31
C ARG A 522 -8.60 -6.99 24.53
N PRO A 523 -8.14 -7.50 23.39
CA PRO A 523 -7.23 -6.76 22.53
C PRO A 523 -7.94 -5.54 21.91
N ALA A 524 -7.16 -4.66 21.26
CA ALA A 524 -7.74 -3.71 20.30
C ALA A 524 -8.59 -4.50 19.30
N ARG A 525 -9.77 -3.97 18.99
CA ARG A 525 -10.79 -4.73 18.26
C ARG A 525 -10.68 -4.57 16.77
N ASP A 526 -10.39 -3.35 16.34
CA ASP A 526 -10.35 -3.04 14.92
C ASP A 526 -9.11 -3.68 14.29
N THR A 527 -9.32 -4.32 13.14
CA THR A 527 -8.31 -4.93 12.29
C THR A 527 -8.76 -4.83 10.84
N MET A 528 -7.93 -5.28 9.91
CA MET A 528 -8.28 -5.34 8.49
C MET A 528 -7.72 -6.59 7.83
N ILE A 529 -8.28 -6.93 6.68
CA ILE A 529 -7.63 -7.73 5.65
C ILE A 529 -7.21 -6.75 4.57
N LEU A 530 -5.92 -6.59 4.34
CA LEU A 530 -5.42 -5.83 3.21
C LEU A 530 -5.38 -6.75 1.99
N SER A 531 -6.29 -6.53 1.05
CA SER A 531 -6.32 -7.28 -0.21
C SER A 531 -5.60 -6.46 -1.29
N THR A 532 -4.51 -6.99 -1.86
CA THR A 532 -3.74 -6.34 -2.92
C THR A 532 -3.75 -7.21 -4.16
N THR A 533 -4.30 -6.70 -5.27
CA THR A 533 -4.27 -7.38 -6.56
C THR A 533 -3.15 -6.81 -7.41
N PHE A 534 -2.19 -7.65 -7.77
CA PHE A 534 -1.09 -7.33 -8.68
C PHE A 534 -1.52 -7.67 -10.10
N TYR A 535 -1.37 -6.73 -11.01
CA TYR A 535 -1.62 -6.93 -12.42
C TYR A 535 -0.28 -7.07 -13.14
N VAL A 536 0.02 -8.29 -13.55
CA VAL A 536 1.30 -8.68 -14.15
C VAL A 536 1.11 -8.82 -15.65
N ASP A 537 1.99 -8.20 -16.43
CA ASP A 537 1.98 -8.33 -17.89
C ASP A 537 2.16 -9.79 -18.31
N ALA A 538 1.22 -10.32 -19.06
CA ALA A 538 1.15 -11.74 -19.39
C ALA A 538 2.26 -12.21 -20.37
N GLU A 539 2.88 -11.29 -21.12
CA GLU A 539 3.96 -11.60 -22.06
C GLU A 539 5.33 -11.49 -21.37
N THR A 540 5.54 -10.46 -20.57
CA THR A 540 6.87 -10.16 -19.98
C THR A 540 7.05 -10.66 -18.57
N GLY A 541 5.97 -10.91 -17.82
CA GLY A 541 5.98 -11.24 -16.40
C GLY A 541 6.28 -10.03 -15.49
N GLN A 542 6.32 -8.82 -16.04
CA GLN A 542 6.58 -7.61 -15.25
C GLN A 542 5.32 -7.09 -14.57
N LEU A 543 5.46 -6.60 -13.34
CA LEU A 543 4.38 -5.90 -12.65
C LEU A 543 4.03 -4.62 -13.42
N ALA A 544 2.77 -4.51 -13.83
CA ALA A 544 2.25 -3.30 -14.47
C ALA A 544 1.78 -2.27 -13.43
N PHE A 545 0.94 -2.69 -12.49
CA PHE A 545 0.45 -1.90 -11.36
C PHE A 545 -0.21 -2.81 -10.32
N SER A 546 -0.61 -2.25 -9.18
CA SER A 546 -1.42 -2.95 -8.18
C SER A 546 -2.64 -2.12 -7.78
N ARG A 547 -3.70 -2.80 -7.34
CA ARG A 547 -4.84 -2.23 -6.61
C ARG A 547 -4.88 -2.79 -5.21
N HIS A 548 -5.39 -2.03 -4.25
CA HIS A 548 -5.63 -2.54 -2.91
C HIS A 548 -7.03 -2.20 -2.44
N GLU A 549 -7.49 -3.01 -1.49
CA GLU A 549 -8.74 -2.82 -0.75
C GLU A 549 -8.47 -3.07 0.72
N GLU A 550 -8.87 -2.12 1.56
CA GLU A 550 -8.85 -2.25 3.02
C GLU A 550 -10.18 -2.84 3.48
N ILE A 551 -10.24 -4.15 3.65
CA ILE A 551 -11.45 -4.84 4.09
C ILE A 551 -11.51 -4.76 5.61
N ALA A 552 -12.38 -3.89 6.12
CA ALA A 552 -12.55 -3.70 7.55
C ALA A 552 -13.03 -4.98 8.25
N ALA A 553 -12.39 -5.32 9.36
CA ALA A 553 -12.70 -6.50 10.16
C ALA A 553 -12.56 -6.21 11.65
N TYR A 554 -13.03 -7.13 12.48
CA TYR A 554 -12.88 -7.10 13.93
C TYR A 554 -12.20 -8.38 14.40
N VAL A 555 -11.30 -8.26 15.36
CA VAL A 555 -10.59 -9.39 16.00
C VAL A 555 -11.56 -10.39 16.65
N TYR A 556 -12.76 -9.95 17.02
CA TYR A 556 -13.83 -10.78 17.57
C TYR A 556 -15.22 -10.14 17.35
N GLY A 557 -16.27 -10.96 17.34
CA GLY A 557 -17.62 -10.56 17.00
C GLY A 557 -18.18 -9.40 17.85
N LEU A 558 -19.02 -8.54 17.23
CA LEU A 558 -19.57 -7.32 17.86
C LEU A 558 -20.42 -7.59 19.12
N ASP A 559 -21.11 -8.73 19.18
CA ASP A 559 -21.95 -9.12 20.29
C ASP A 559 -21.18 -9.71 21.49
N ASN A 560 -19.86 -9.91 21.32
CA ASN A 560 -19.00 -10.48 22.35
C ASN A 560 -18.40 -9.38 23.24
N GLU A 561 -18.44 -9.58 24.55
CA GLU A 561 -17.77 -8.69 25.52
C GLU A 561 -16.25 -8.93 25.59
N ARG A 562 -15.78 -10.02 25.01
CA ARG A 562 -14.40 -10.50 25.06
C ARG A 562 -14.04 -11.19 23.77
N ASN A 563 -12.74 -11.31 23.56
CA ASN A 563 -12.16 -12.08 22.49
C ASN A 563 -12.64 -13.53 22.51
N ASP A 564 -13.20 -13.99 21.40
CA ASP A 564 -13.56 -15.37 21.10
C ASP A 564 -12.62 -15.99 20.06
N TYR A 565 -11.58 -15.25 19.70
CA TYR A 565 -10.50 -15.69 18.79
C TYR A 565 -10.98 -16.01 17.37
N GLN A 566 -12.11 -15.44 16.98
CA GLN A 566 -12.67 -15.58 15.63
C GLN A 566 -12.85 -14.20 15.00
N PRO A 567 -11.93 -13.75 14.14
CA PRO A 567 -12.11 -12.54 13.35
C PRO A 567 -13.36 -12.60 12.49
N VAL A 568 -14.03 -11.43 12.37
CA VAL A 568 -15.26 -11.28 11.58
C VAL A 568 -15.19 -9.99 10.78
N LEU A 569 -15.86 -9.96 9.64
CA LEU A 569 -15.99 -8.75 8.83
C LEU A 569 -16.81 -7.67 9.56
N ALA A 570 -16.47 -6.39 9.35
CA ALA A 570 -17.06 -5.24 10.01
C ALA A 570 -18.48 -4.91 9.51
#